data_a38e3392e74891c773d28bed15be107b
#
_entry.id   a38e3392e74891c773d28bed15be107b
#
_cell.length_a   1.000
_cell.length_b   1.000
_cell.length_c   1.000
_cell.angle_alpha   90.00
_cell.angle_beta   90.00
_cell.angle_gamma   90.00
#
_symmetry.space_group_name_H-M   'P 1'
#
loop_
_entity.id
_entity.type
_entity.pdbx_description
1 polymer ?
#
loop_
_entity_poly.entity_id
_entity_poly.type
_entity_poly.pdbx_seq_one_letter_code
_entity_poly.pdbx_strand_id
1 'polypeptide(L)'
;MFDTTIIFISYRSEKLLLNQIKKLPKLIPTIIIDNSNSFLMKENFKKEYPNINIFVKENNGVSSALNFAVEKVKTKYFLQINPDIEFKYSDLNIFLELARKLDNKFAAIGPRFLNVNNKSHKQISEKIEFDSIDSIHGSCMFINKNCFKKIGCFDDKIFLYFEETEYCYRGKKYNYKSYQTNKSKVTSTGRSVDLSNDSEKISNVLIWHFIWSKFYFSKKKYGKFISLLIFLPIIIRIITKIFLNKLIKNKKQLIKYKTRYDGLINSIKGNKSSLRP
;
A
#
# COMPACT_ATOMS: atom_id res chain seq x y z
N MET A 1 -16.88 8.67 21.18
CA MET A 1 -15.44 8.39 21.06
C MET A 1 -15.25 7.60 19.77
N PHE A 2 -14.30 7.95 18.92
CA PHE A 2 -14.04 7.18 17.69
C PHE A 2 -13.27 5.89 18.00
N ASP A 3 -13.72 4.77 17.46
CA ASP A 3 -13.06 3.46 17.58
C ASP A 3 -11.95 3.25 16.53
N THR A 4 -11.76 4.22 15.64
CA THR A 4 -10.86 4.12 14.49
C THR A 4 -9.90 5.31 14.44
N THR A 5 -8.61 5.05 14.21
CA THR A 5 -7.59 6.03 13.86
C THR A 5 -7.35 6.00 12.35
N ILE A 6 -7.34 7.17 11.71
CA ILE A 6 -6.95 7.28 10.29
C ILE A 6 -5.43 7.39 10.20
N ILE A 7 -4.83 6.67 9.25
CA ILE A 7 -3.38 6.72 8.99
C ILE A 7 -3.16 7.13 7.54
N PHE A 8 -2.40 8.19 7.34
CA PHE A 8 -1.87 8.60 6.04
C PHE A 8 -0.36 8.43 6.02
N ILE A 9 0.14 7.85 4.92
CA ILE A 9 1.56 7.88 4.59
C ILE A 9 1.73 8.87 3.43
N SER A 10 2.51 9.91 3.64
CA SER A 10 2.77 10.98 2.67
C SER A 10 4.21 10.91 2.17
N TYR A 11 4.37 11.03 0.86
CA TYR A 11 5.65 11.28 0.22
C TYR A 11 5.41 12.24 -0.95
N ARG A 12 5.78 13.52 -0.80
CA ARG A 12 5.54 14.59 -1.80
C ARG A 12 4.06 14.63 -2.25
N SER A 13 3.13 14.54 -1.31
CA SER A 13 1.68 14.48 -1.59
C SER A 13 0.86 15.49 -0.77
N GLU A 14 1.48 16.59 -0.35
CA GLU A 14 0.90 17.59 0.56
C GLU A 14 -0.45 18.12 0.09
N LYS A 15 -0.56 18.51 -1.19
CA LYS A 15 -1.81 19.04 -1.75
C LYS A 15 -2.96 18.05 -1.64
N LEU A 16 -2.72 16.79 -1.98
CA LEU A 16 -3.72 15.72 -1.87
C LEU A 16 -4.07 15.45 -0.41
N LEU A 17 -3.06 15.39 0.44
CA LEU A 17 -3.22 15.18 1.88
C LEU A 17 -4.07 16.28 2.52
N LEU A 18 -3.80 17.54 2.24
CA LEU A 18 -4.59 18.68 2.72
C LEU A 18 -6.06 18.59 2.28
N ASN A 19 -6.32 18.16 1.02
CA ASN A 19 -7.68 17.93 0.55
C ASN A 19 -8.39 16.81 1.32
N GLN A 20 -7.67 15.75 1.72
CA GLN A 20 -8.23 14.68 2.54
C GLN A 20 -8.52 15.17 3.97
N ILE A 21 -7.61 15.90 4.57
CA ILE A 21 -7.74 16.43 5.94
C ILE A 21 -8.98 17.29 6.07
N LYS A 22 -9.27 18.15 5.09
CA LYS A 22 -10.49 19.01 5.08
C LYS A 22 -11.80 18.22 5.07
N LYS A 23 -11.77 16.97 4.62
CA LYS A 23 -12.94 16.06 4.59
C LYS A 23 -13.07 15.21 5.85
N LEU A 24 -12.04 15.19 6.72
CA LEU A 24 -12.06 14.39 7.96
C LEU A 24 -13.12 14.90 8.93
N PRO A 25 -13.80 14.01 9.65
CA PRO A 25 -14.55 14.39 10.84
C PRO A 25 -13.62 15.08 11.86
N LYS A 26 -14.00 16.27 12.36
CA LYS A 26 -13.14 17.16 13.16
C LYS A 26 -12.40 16.49 14.34
N LEU A 27 -12.99 15.47 14.95
CA LEU A 27 -12.47 14.83 16.16
C LEU A 27 -11.90 13.44 15.92
N ILE A 28 -11.82 12.98 14.68
CA ILE A 28 -11.30 11.64 14.40
C ILE A 28 -9.78 11.60 14.63
N PRO A 29 -9.26 10.67 15.46
CA PRO A 29 -7.83 10.54 15.65
C PRO A 29 -7.14 10.25 14.32
N THR A 30 -6.14 11.05 13.98
CA THR A 30 -5.42 10.91 12.70
C THR A 30 -3.91 10.94 12.93
N ILE A 31 -3.21 10.04 12.27
CA ILE A 31 -1.74 9.96 12.26
C ILE A 31 -1.27 10.13 10.82
N ILE A 32 -0.33 11.05 10.62
CA ILE A 32 0.31 11.29 9.34
C ILE A 32 1.80 10.99 9.49
N ILE A 33 2.32 10.14 8.62
CA ILE A 33 3.76 9.91 8.50
C ILE A 33 4.23 10.60 7.23
N ASP A 34 5.03 11.64 7.39
CA ASP A 34 5.67 12.34 6.28
C ASP A 34 7.07 11.78 6.02
N ASN A 35 7.20 11.05 4.92
CA ASN A 35 8.45 10.46 4.45
C ASN A 35 9.25 11.39 3.52
N SER A 36 8.76 12.59 3.24
CA SER A 36 9.42 13.54 2.34
C SER A 36 10.11 14.69 3.05
N ASN A 37 9.89 14.83 4.36
CA ASN A 37 10.33 15.97 5.16
C ASN A 37 9.92 17.33 4.57
N SER A 38 8.78 17.36 3.88
CA SER A 38 8.29 18.52 3.15
C SER A 38 7.03 19.13 3.77
N PHE A 39 6.40 18.41 4.72
CA PHE A 39 5.18 18.87 5.37
C PHE A 39 5.48 19.86 6.48
N LEU A 40 5.42 21.15 6.13
CA LEU A 40 5.56 22.25 7.10
C LEU A 40 4.23 22.42 7.84
N MET A 41 4.15 21.95 9.09
CA MET A 41 3.05 22.27 9.99
C MET A 41 3.08 23.77 10.31
N LYS A 42 2.12 24.51 9.76
CA LYS A 42 1.83 25.85 10.25
C LYS A 42 1.16 25.73 11.63
N GLU A 43 1.51 26.61 12.58
CA GLU A 43 0.93 26.62 13.94
C GLU A 43 -0.60 26.64 13.93
N ASN A 44 -1.21 27.34 12.97
CA ASN A 44 -2.65 27.41 12.78
C ASN A 44 -3.27 26.04 12.44
N PHE A 45 -2.54 25.15 11.75
CA PHE A 45 -3.03 23.83 11.40
C PHE A 45 -3.29 22.97 12.64
N LYS A 46 -2.40 23.01 13.64
CA LYS A 46 -2.54 22.26 14.89
C LYS A 46 -3.71 22.76 15.73
N LYS A 47 -4.02 24.06 15.67
CA LYS A 47 -5.20 24.65 16.34
C LYS A 47 -6.50 24.20 15.65
N GLU A 48 -6.52 24.16 14.32
CA GLU A 48 -7.71 23.76 13.53
C GLU A 48 -7.98 22.24 13.62
N TYR A 49 -6.90 21.42 13.71
CA TYR A 49 -6.98 19.95 13.73
C TYR A 49 -6.23 19.35 14.93
N PRO A 50 -6.73 19.52 16.17
CA PRO A 50 -5.99 19.12 17.39
C PRO A 50 -5.80 17.59 17.51
N ASN A 51 -6.59 16.79 16.78
CA ASN A 51 -6.51 15.33 16.80
C ASN A 51 -5.58 14.74 15.73
N ILE A 52 -4.90 15.59 14.96
CA ILE A 52 -3.92 15.14 13.97
C ILE A 52 -2.51 15.18 14.57
N ASN A 53 -1.86 14.01 14.54
CA ASN A 53 -0.45 13.88 14.90
C ASN A 53 0.38 13.64 13.64
N ILE A 54 1.36 14.49 13.38
CA ILE A 54 2.28 14.38 12.25
C ILE A 54 3.65 13.97 12.75
N PHE A 55 4.23 12.96 12.09
CA PHE A 55 5.57 12.47 12.34
C PHE A 55 6.38 12.52 11.05
N VAL A 56 7.47 13.26 11.06
CA VAL A 56 8.44 13.30 9.97
C VAL A 56 9.41 12.14 10.14
N LYS A 57 9.58 11.34 9.08
CA LYS A 57 10.44 10.16 9.11
C LYS A 57 11.27 10.07 7.84
N GLU A 58 12.46 9.52 7.96
CA GLU A 58 13.22 9.07 6.80
C GLU A 58 12.40 8.06 5.98
N ASN A 59 12.48 8.15 4.64
CA ASN A 59 11.74 7.27 3.75
C ASN A 59 12.35 5.86 3.72
N ASN A 60 11.94 5.03 4.66
CA ASN A 60 12.26 3.61 4.75
C ASN A 60 11.16 2.70 4.19
N GLY A 61 10.24 3.26 3.40
CA GLY A 61 9.15 2.57 2.72
C GLY A 61 7.83 2.56 3.48
N VAL A 62 6.80 2.09 2.78
CA VAL A 62 5.42 2.10 3.27
C VAL A 62 5.26 1.18 4.48
N SER A 63 5.83 -0.02 4.45
CA SER A 63 5.76 -0.98 5.56
C SER A 63 6.33 -0.39 6.86
N SER A 64 7.52 0.19 6.79
CA SER A 64 8.19 0.82 7.95
C SER A 64 7.37 2.00 8.51
N ALA A 65 6.83 2.84 7.61
CA ALA A 65 5.99 3.97 8.01
C ALA A 65 4.68 3.51 8.66
N LEU A 66 4.01 2.50 8.11
CA LEU A 66 2.79 1.92 8.68
C LEU A 66 3.05 1.29 10.04
N ASN A 67 4.10 0.50 10.19
CA ASN A 67 4.46 -0.12 11.46
C ASN A 67 4.66 0.94 12.55
N PHE A 68 5.42 2.00 12.26
CA PHE A 68 5.60 3.10 13.18
C PHE A 68 4.27 3.80 13.54
N ALA A 69 3.40 4.05 12.55
CA ALA A 69 2.10 4.66 12.79
C ALA A 69 1.23 3.80 13.70
N VAL A 70 1.18 2.47 13.46
CA VAL A 70 0.35 1.54 14.23
C VAL A 70 0.78 1.46 15.70
N GLU A 71 2.05 1.65 16.03
CA GLU A 71 2.52 1.76 17.41
C GLU A 71 1.83 2.92 18.15
N LYS A 72 1.56 4.04 17.46
CA LYS A 72 0.93 5.24 18.02
C LYS A 72 -0.61 5.16 18.05
N VAL A 73 -1.22 4.19 17.37
CA VAL A 73 -2.68 4.00 17.38
C VAL A 73 -3.14 3.61 18.79
N LYS A 74 -4.13 4.32 19.33
CA LYS A 74 -4.76 4.03 20.63
C LYS A 74 -6.14 3.40 20.51
N THR A 75 -6.76 3.47 19.34
CA THR A 75 -8.10 2.96 19.04
C THR A 75 -8.08 1.45 18.75
N LYS A 76 -9.26 0.84 18.75
CA LYS A 76 -9.46 -0.59 18.44
C LYS A 76 -9.11 -0.93 16.99
N TYR A 77 -9.41 0.00 16.08
CA TYR A 77 -9.16 -0.15 14.65
C TYR A 77 -8.29 0.98 14.11
N PHE A 78 -7.72 0.75 12.96
CA PHE A 78 -7.15 1.81 12.15
C PHE A 78 -7.53 1.63 10.67
N LEU A 79 -7.68 2.76 9.99
CA LEU A 79 -7.86 2.83 8.54
C LEU A 79 -6.61 3.46 7.94
N GLN A 80 -5.80 2.65 7.26
CA GLN A 80 -4.77 3.18 6.38
C GLN A 80 -5.41 3.58 5.06
N ILE A 81 -5.13 4.80 4.61
CA ILE A 81 -5.66 5.34 3.36
C ILE A 81 -4.60 6.23 2.68
N ASN A 82 -4.42 6.03 1.38
CA ASN A 82 -3.53 6.89 0.61
C ASN A 82 -4.17 8.25 0.33
N PRO A 83 -3.39 9.34 0.24
CA PRO A 83 -3.90 10.68 -0.01
C PRO A 83 -4.68 10.86 -1.33
N ASP A 84 -4.45 9.98 -2.33
CA ASP A 84 -5.11 9.99 -3.64
C ASP A 84 -6.43 9.21 -3.70
N ILE A 85 -6.92 8.67 -2.59
CA ILE A 85 -8.15 7.90 -2.53
C ILE A 85 -9.33 8.79 -2.16
N GLU A 86 -10.34 8.82 -3.01
CA GLU A 86 -11.61 9.46 -2.68
C GLU A 86 -12.46 8.53 -1.82
N PHE A 87 -12.41 8.76 -0.52
CA PHE A 87 -13.13 7.97 0.49
C PHE A 87 -14.19 8.83 1.18
N LYS A 88 -15.37 8.25 1.38
CA LYS A 88 -16.43 8.86 2.18
C LYS A 88 -16.27 8.41 3.63
N TYR A 89 -15.96 9.32 4.53
CA TYR A 89 -15.72 8.97 5.95
C TYR A 89 -16.96 8.42 6.67
N SER A 90 -18.18 8.68 6.16
CA SER A 90 -19.39 7.99 6.57
C SER A 90 -19.33 6.47 6.38
N ASP A 91 -18.54 6.00 5.42
CA ASP A 91 -18.37 4.57 5.13
C ASP A 91 -17.57 3.83 6.21
N LEU A 92 -16.95 4.53 7.16
CA LEU A 92 -16.38 3.90 8.36
C LEU A 92 -17.40 3.04 9.11
N ASN A 93 -18.66 3.46 9.13
CA ASN A 93 -19.74 2.69 9.77
C ASN A 93 -19.94 1.33 9.07
N ILE A 94 -19.81 1.28 7.74
CA ILE A 94 -19.90 0.04 6.96
C ILE A 94 -18.79 -0.94 7.39
N PHE A 95 -17.56 -0.43 7.56
CA PHE A 95 -16.45 -1.27 8.01
C PHE A 95 -16.63 -1.73 9.46
N LEU A 96 -17.12 -0.86 10.33
CA LEU A 96 -17.40 -1.20 11.74
C LEU A 96 -18.53 -2.25 11.87
N GLU A 97 -19.59 -2.14 11.09
CA GLU A 97 -20.67 -3.13 11.03
C GLU A 97 -20.16 -4.48 10.51
N LEU A 98 -19.38 -4.47 9.43
CA LEU A 98 -18.79 -5.69 8.90
C LEU A 98 -17.82 -6.32 9.89
N ALA A 99 -17.02 -5.51 10.59
CA ALA A 99 -16.13 -6.00 11.64
C ALA A 99 -16.88 -6.73 12.76
N ARG A 100 -18.06 -6.22 13.17
CA ARG A 100 -18.93 -6.88 14.17
C ARG A 100 -19.49 -8.20 13.63
N LYS A 101 -19.97 -8.22 12.36
CA LYS A 101 -20.46 -9.44 11.69
C LYS A 101 -19.38 -10.54 11.60
N LEU A 102 -18.11 -10.15 11.58
CA LEU A 102 -16.95 -11.04 11.52
C LEU A 102 -16.36 -11.34 12.91
N ASP A 103 -17.09 -11.08 14.00
CA ASP A 103 -16.61 -11.24 15.39
C ASP A 103 -15.26 -10.55 15.63
N ASN A 104 -14.98 -9.49 14.90
CA ASN A 104 -13.69 -8.78 14.89
C ASN A 104 -12.48 -9.67 14.51
N LYS A 105 -12.71 -10.81 13.86
CA LYS A 105 -11.66 -11.77 13.44
C LYS A 105 -11.39 -11.65 11.95
N PHE A 106 -10.57 -10.68 11.54
CA PHE A 106 -10.18 -10.47 10.15
C PHE A 106 -8.76 -9.89 10.08
N ALA A 107 -8.07 -10.12 8.97
CA ALA A 107 -6.79 -9.48 8.70
C ALA A 107 -7.01 -8.02 8.28
N ALA A 108 -7.82 -7.81 7.26
CA ALA A 108 -8.15 -6.49 6.76
C ALA A 108 -9.51 -6.49 6.07
N ILE A 109 -10.18 -5.32 6.05
CA ILE A 109 -11.37 -5.05 5.26
C ILE A 109 -11.04 -3.91 4.30
N GLY A 110 -11.44 -4.03 3.03
CA GLY A 110 -11.25 -2.99 2.02
C GLY A 110 -12.53 -2.67 1.26
N PRO A 111 -12.61 -1.46 0.65
CA PRO A 111 -13.71 -1.07 -0.24
C PRO A 111 -13.55 -1.69 -1.62
N ARG A 112 -14.59 -1.54 -2.44
CA ARG A 112 -14.50 -1.75 -3.88
C ARG A 112 -13.86 -0.55 -4.56
N PHE A 113 -12.93 -0.80 -5.45
CA PHE A 113 -12.31 0.22 -6.32
C PHE A 113 -13.04 0.31 -7.65
N LEU A 114 -13.55 1.50 -8.02
CA LEU A 114 -14.32 1.69 -9.25
C LEU A 114 -13.46 1.82 -10.51
N ASN A 115 -12.26 2.36 -10.38
CA ASN A 115 -11.37 2.70 -11.49
C ASN A 115 -10.06 1.89 -11.54
N VAL A 116 -10.02 0.75 -10.85
CA VAL A 116 -8.88 -0.18 -10.90
C VAL A 116 -9.20 -1.33 -11.85
N ASN A 117 -8.25 -1.64 -12.74
CA ASN A 117 -8.41 -2.75 -13.67
C ASN A 117 -8.38 -4.09 -12.93
N ASN A 118 -9.45 -4.89 -13.08
CA ASN A 118 -9.59 -6.22 -12.45
C ASN A 118 -8.47 -7.21 -12.83
N LYS A 119 -7.75 -6.99 -13.93
CA LYS A 119 -6.57 -7.80 -14.30
C LYS A 119 -5.39 -7.55 -13.37
N SER A 120 -5.29 -6.35 -12.80
CA SER A 120 -4.21 -5.97 -11.89
C SER A 120 -4.56 -6.22 -10.42
N HIS A 121 -5.85 -6.19 -10.08
CA HIS A 121 -6.33 -6.40 -8.72
C HIS A 121 -7.70 -7.07 -8.75
N LYS A 122 -7.73 -8.36 -8.34
CA LYS A 122 -8.97 -9.12 -8.29
C LYS A 122 -9.92 -8.51 -7.27
N GLN A 123 -11.19 -8.37 -7.62
CA GLN A 123 -12.25 -7.90 -6.75
C GLN A 123 -13.37 -8.96 -6.67
N ILE A 124 -14.17 -8.91 -5.60
CA ILE A 124 -15.35 -9.79 -5.46
C ILE A 124 -16.41 -9.45 -6.51
N SER A 125 -17.36 -10.37 -6.74
CA SER A 125 -18.50 -10.11 -7.63
C SER A 125 -19.33 -8.91 -7.15
N GLU A 126 -19.81 -8.09 -8.07
CA GLU A 126 -20.67 -6.92 -7.74
C GLU A 126 -22.01 -7.30 -7.11
N LYS A 127 -22.45 -8.54 -7.35
CA LYS A 127 -23.73 -9.05 -6.83
C LYS A 127 -23.65 -9.44 -5.34
N ILE A 128 -22.46 -9.49 -4.75
CA ILE A 128 -22.24 -9.96 -3.38
C ILE A 128 -21.95 -8.73 -2.50
N GLU A 129 -22.60 -8.62 -1.34
CA GLU A 129 -22.38 -7.49 -0.43
C GLU A 129 -20.95 -7.42 0.09
N PHE A 130 -20.42 -8.56 0.56
CA PHE A 130 -19.02 -8.73 0.96
C PHE A 130 -18.60 -10.19 0.85
N ASP A 131 -17.33 -10.42 0.61
CA ASP A 131 -16.75 -11.77 0.60
C ASP A 131 -15.25 -11.71 0.96
N SER A 132 -14.73 -12.89 1.27
CA SER A 132 -13.29 -13.05 1.51
C SER A 132 -12.50 -12.96 0.21
N ILE A 133 -11.33 -12.35 0.28
CA ILE A 133 -10.43 -12.15 -0.83
C ILE A 133 -8.98 -12.42 -0.38
N ASP A 134 -8.14 -12.88 -1.30
CA ASP A 134 -6.74 -13.21 -0.95
C ASP A 134 -5.91 -11.99 -0.53
N SER A 135 -6.20 -10.82 -1.12
CA SER A 135 -5.56 -9.56 -0.78
C SER A 135 -6.48 -8.39 -1.07
N ILE A 136 -6.49 -7.39 -0.21
CA ILE A 136 -7.16 -6.11 -0.46
C ILE A 136 -6.18 -5.11 -1.09
N HIS A 137 -6.69 -4.01 -1.62
CA HIS A 137 -5.84 -2.97 -2.19
C HIS A 137 -5.17 -2.16 -1.07
N GLY A 138 -3.84 -2.08 -1.10
CA GLY A 138 -3.02 -1.44 -0.06
C GLY A 138 -3.30 0.05 0.17
N SER A 139 -3.96 0.74 -0.76
CA SER A 139 -4.27 2.15 -0.59
C SER A 139 -5.51 2.47 0.26
N CYS A 140 -6.29 1.44 0.68
CA CYS A 140 -7.39 1.63 1.63
C CYS A 140 -7.64 0.33 2.41
N MET A 141 -7.14 0.26 3.65
CA MET A 141 -7.18 -0.93 4.49
C MET A 141 -7.69 -0.60 5.89
N PHE A 142 -8.84 -1.17 6.26
CA PHE A 142 -9.38 -1.13 7.61
C PHE A 142 -8.93 -2.39 8.37
N ILE A 143 -8.26 -2.21 9.51
CA ILE A 143 -7.59 -3.28 10.23
C ILE A 143 -7.92 -3.22 11.73
N ASN A 144 -8.18 -4.40 12.32
CA ASN A 144 -8.28 -4.55 13.77
C ASN A 144 -6.87 -4.62 14.38
N LYS A 145 -6.56 -3.71 15.31
CA LYS A 145 -5.23 -3.63 15.94
C LYS A 145 -4.84 -4.90 16.69
N ASN A 146 -5.80 -5.59 17.32
CA ASN A 146 -5.52 -6.84 18.03
C ASN A 146 -5.21 -7.99 17.06
N CYS A 147 -5.93 -8.08 15.92
CA CYS A 147 -5.59 -9.04 14.87
C CYS A 147 -4.23 -8.73 14.24
N PHE A 148 -3.93 -7.44 14.00
CA PHE A 148 -2.64 -7.01 13.51
C PHE A 148 -1.48 -7.46 14.41
N LYS A 149 -1.63 -7.31 15.73
CA LYS A 149 -0.63 -7.79 16.69
C LYS A 149 -0.42 -9.30 16.63
N LYS A 150 -1.49 -10.08 16.41
CA LYS A 150 -1.42 -11.54 16.30
C LYS A 150 -0.84 -12.03 14.98
N ILE A 151 -1.16 -11.37 13.89
CA ILE A 151 -0.62 -11.64 12.54
C ILE A 151 0.85 -11.21 12.44
N GLY A 152 1.21 -10.16 13.17
CA GLY A 152 2.51 -9.49 13.12
C GLY A 152 2.52 -8.29 12.18
N CYS A 153 3.50 -7.43 12.36
CA CYS A 153 3.70 -6.19 11.61
C CYS A 153 3.86 -6.44 10.10
N PHE A 154 3.66 -5.40 9.28
CA PHE A 154 4.06 -5.45 7.87
C PHE A 154 5.55 -5.80 7.75
N ASP A 155 5.91 -6.54 6.70
CA ASP A 155 7.32 -6.91 6.47
C ASP A 155 8.12 -5.68 6.00
N ASP A 156 8.97 -5.15 6.88
CA ASP A 156 9.78 -3.94 6.65
C ASP A 156 10.89 -4.13 5.61
N LYS A 157 11.16 -5.36 5.18
CA LYS A 157 12.01 -5.65 4.02
C LYS A 157 11.36 -5.20 2.72
N ILE A 158 10.03 -5.08 2.69
CA ILE A 158 9.27 -4.58 1.54
C ILE A 158 9.18 -3.06 1.66
N PHE A 159 9.93 -2.35 0.80
CA PHE A 159 9.88 -0.90 0.75
C PHE A 159 8.56 -0.38 0.17
N LEU A 160 8.10 -0.99 -0.93
CA LEU A 160 6.91 -0.59 -1.67
C LEU A 160 6.35 -1.76 -2.49
N TYR A 161 5.02 -1.85 -2.58
CA TYR A 161 4.24 -2.90 -3.24
C TYR A 161 4.35 -4.29 -2.59
N PHE A 162 3.24 -5.00 -2.54
CA PHE A 162 3.08 -6.33 -1.95
C PHE A 162 3.16 -6.38 -0.42
N GLU A 163 3.28 -5.26 0.28
CA GLU A 163 3.20 -5.21 1.75
C GLU A 163 1.84 -5.70 2.25
N GLU A 164 0.75 -5.22 1.63
CA GLU A 164 -0.61 -5.62 1.93
C GLU A 164 -0.88 -7.09 1.53
N THR A 165 -0.33 -7.49 0.40
CA THR A 165 -0.49 -8.85 -0.13
C THR A 165 0.21 -9.87 0.79
N GLU A 166 1.41 -9.55 1.25
CA GLU A 166 2.18 -10.36 2.19
C GLU A 166 1.47 -10.44 3.55
N TYR A 167 0.97 -9.31 4.05
CA TYR A 167 0.22 -9.25 5.30
C TYR A 167 -1.07 -10.07 5.25
N CYS A 168 -1.88 -9.93 4.19
CA CYS A 168 -3.10 -10.70 4.00
C CYS A 168 -2.80 -12.21 3.88
N TYR A 169 -1.71 -12.58 3.18
CA TYR A 169 -1.27 -13.97 3.07
C TYR A 169 -0.89 -14.56 4.45
N ARG A 170 -0.16 -13.82 5.29
CA ARG A 170 0.13 -14.25 6.67
C ARG A 170 -1.13 -14.33 7.49
N GLY A 171 -2.02 -13.34 7.38
CA GLY A 171 -3.32 -13.35 8.05
C GLY A 171 -4.08 -14.65 7.78
N LYS A 172 -4.18 -15.06 6.51
CA LYS A 172 -4.83 -16.31 6.10
C LYS A 172 -4.20 -17.55 6.78
N LYS A 173 -2.87 -17.58 6.96
CA LYS A 173 -2.18 -18.68 7.67
C LYS A 173 -2.52 -18.73 9.15
N TYR A 174 -2.87 -17.61 9.77
CA TYR A 174 -3.32 -17.51 11.16
C TYR A 174 -4.86 -17.53 11.31
N ASN A 175 -5.59 -17.97 10.26
CA ASN A 175 -7.06 -18.01 10.19
C ASN A 175 -7.74 -16.62 10.29
N TYR A 176 -7.03 -15.56 9.94
CA TYR A 176 -7.59 -14.22 9.74
C TYR A 176 -7.73 -13.96 8.24
N LYS A 177 -8.95 -14.05 7.71
CA LYS A 177 -9.24 -13.74 6.31
C LYS A 177 -9.27 -12.24 6.08
N SER A 178 -9.00 -11.81 4.85
CA SER A 178 -9.27 -10.45 4.38
C SER A 178 -10.60 -10.41 3.65
N TYR A 179 -11.32 -9.29 3.73
CA TYR A 179 -12.65 -9.15 3.14
C TYR A 179 -12.74 -7.86 2.32
N GLN A 180 -13.46 -7.93 1.22
CA GLN A 180 -13.87 -6.76 0.46
C GLN A 180 -15.37 -6.54 0.63
N THR A 181 -15.82 -5.29 0.70
CA THR A 181 -17.25 -4.94 0.67
C THR A 181 -17.58 -4.05 -0.52
N ASN A 182 -18.72 -4.34 -1.16
CA ASN A 182 -19.27 -3.54 -2.25
C ASN A 182 -20.14 -2.36 -1.75
N LYS A 183 -20.45 -2.31 -0.44
CA LYS A 183 -21.18 -1.19 0.16
C LYS A 183 -20.35 0.09 0.23
N SER A 184 -19.04 -0.02 0.42
CA SER A 184 -18.10 1.08 0.32
C SER A 184 -17.39 1.04 -1.03
N LYS A 185 -17.44 2.14 -1.76
CA LYS A 185 -16.85 2.29 -3.09
C LYS A 185 -15.92 3.49 -3.12
N VAL A 186 -14.72 3.29 -3.65
CA VAL A 186 -13.70 4.34 -3.74
C VAL A 186 -13.16 4.47 -5.16
N THR A 187 -12.62 5.65 -5.44
CA THR A 187 -11.84 5.92 -6.64
C THR A 187 -10.44 6.39 -6.24
N SER A 188 -9.44 6.06 -7.05
CA SER A 188 -8.12 6.64 -6.93
C SER A 188 -7.97 7.73 -7.98
N THR A 189 -7.43 8.88 -7.61
CA THR A 189 -7.06 9.93 -8.59
C THR A 189 -5.82 9.56 -9.40
N GLY A 190 -5.23 8.40 -9.08
CA GLY A 190 -4.23 7.72 -9.91
C GLY A 190 -2.78 8.03 -9.56
N ARG A 191 -2.49 9.02 -8.72
CA ARG A 191 -1.12 9.34 -8.29
C ARG A 191 -1.11 9.97 -6.90
N SER A 192 -0.54 9.25 -5.95
CA SER A 192 -0.32 9.74 -4.59
C SER A 192 0.94 10.59 -4.44
N VAL A 193 1.78 10.70 -5.48
CA VAL A 193 3.07 11.41 -5.45
C VAL A 193 3.09 12.50 -6.51
N ASP A 194 3.53 13.71 -6.14
CA ASP A 194 3.81 14.77 -7.11
C ASP A 194 5.10 14.44 -7.89
N LEU A 195 4.98 14.33 -9.23
CA LEU A 195 6.07 13.95 -10.13
C LEU A 195 6.68 15.14 -10.89
N SER A 196 6.34 16.37 -10.52
CA SER A 196 6.67 17.54 -11.33
C SER A 196 8.17 17.70 -11.64
N ASN A 197 9.04 17.32 -10.70
CA ASN A 197 10.48 17.56 -10.83
C ASN A 197 11.36 16.33 -11.11
N ASP A 198 10.86 15.08 -10.87
CA ASP A 198 11.69 13.86 -10.93
C ASP A 198 10.92 12.65 -11.51
N SER A 199 10.03 12.88 -12.47
CA SER A 199 9.07 11.86 -12.95
C SER A 199 9.72 10.56 -13.44
N GLU A 200 10.86 10.65 -14.12
CA GLU A 200 11.57 9.46 -14.64
C GLU A 200 12.28 8.70 -13.52
N LYS A 201 12.95 9.40 -12.61
CA LYS A 201 13.62 8.79 -11.45
C LYS A 201 12.63 8.05 -10.57
N ILE A 202 11.53 8.70 -10.21
CA ILE A 202 10.46 8.08 -9.40
C ILE A 202 9.84 6.89 -10.13
N SER A 203 9.56 7.02 -11.44
CA SER A 203 9.05 5.92 -12.25
C SER A 203 9.97 4.70 -12.24
N ASN A 204 11.29 4.90 -12.33
CA ASN A 204 12.26 3.82 -12.24
C ASN A 204 12.29 3.17 -10.86
N VAL A 205 12.19 3.96 -9.78
CA VAL A 205 12.07 3.43 -8.41
C VAL A 205 10.83 2.55 -8.26
N LEU A 206 9.67 2.99 -8.74
CA LEU A 206 8.42 2.23 -8.71
C LEU A 206 8.54 0.91 -9.49
N ILE A 207 9.12 0.94 -10.68
CA ILE A 207 9.34 -0.24 -11.54
C ILE A 207 10.26 -1.25 -10.85
N TRP A 208 11.34 -0.75 -10.24
CA TRP A 208 12.32 -1.58 -9.54
C TRP A 208 11.69 -2.29 -8.33
N HIS A 209 11.01 -1.54 -7.47
CA HIS A 209 10.37 -2.11 -6.28
C HIS A 209 9.25 -3.08 -6.63
N PHE A 210 8.44 -2.78 -7.65
CA PHE A 210 7.36 -3.68 -8.05
C PHE A 210 7.87 -5.09 -8.38
N ILE A 211 8.94 -5.19 -9.19
CA ILE A 211 9.46 -6.52 -9.57
C ILE A 211 10.23 -7.17 -8.43
N TRP A 212 10.98 -6.38 -7.64
CA TRP A 212 11.69 -6.86 -6.48
C TRP A 212 10.73 -7.48 -5.47
N SER A 213 9.70 -6.75 -5.08
CA SER A 213 8.70 -7.17 -4.08
C SER A 213 7.86 -8.35 -4.58
N LYS A 214 7.53 -8.37 -5.88
CA LYS A 214 6.81 -9.48 -6.51
C LYS A 214 7.57 -10.79 -6.40
N PHE A 215 8.87 -10.80 -6.69
CA PHE A 215 9.69 -12.00 -6.55
C PHE A 215 9.90 -12.36 -5.08
N TYR A 216 10.17 -11.36 -4.23
CA TYR A 216 10.34 -11.55 -2.79
C TYR A 216 9.11 -12.22 -2.15
N PHE A 217 7.90 -11.73 -2.45
CA PHE A 217 6.65 -12.33 -2.00
C PHE A 217 6.46 -13.75 -2.56
N SER A 218 6.72 -13.96 -3.85
CA SER A 218 6.66 -15.30 -4.45
C SER A 218 7.59 -16.28 -3.71
N LYS A 219 8.83 -15.85 -3.41
CA LYS A 219 9.79 -16.65 -2.64
C LYS A 219 9.29 -16.99 -1.24
N LYS A 220 8.65 -16.04 -0.55
CA LYS A 220 8.03 -16.30 0.78
C LYS A 220 6.88 -17.32 0.68
N LYS A 221 6.12 -17.27 -0.40
CA LYS A 221 4.93 -18.11 -0.59
C LYS A 221 5.26 -19.52 -1.05
N TYR A 222 6.17 -19.67 -2.01
CA TYR A 222 6.43 -20.94 -2.72
C TYR A 222 7.85 -21.48 -2.55
N GLY A 223 8.74 -20.75 -1.88
CA GLY A 223 10.16 -21.06 -1.84
C GLY A 223 10.93 -20.55 -3.07
N LYS A 224 12.27 -20.55 -2.97
CA LYS A 224 13.15 -19.96 -3.98
C LYS A 224 13.08 -20.69 -5.33
N PHE A 225 13.11 -22.03 -5.32
CA PHE A 225 13.17 -22.85 -6.54
C PHE A 225 11.90 -22.70 -7.38
N ILE A 226 10.71 -22.91 -6.76
CA ILE A 226 9.43 -22.77 -7.44
C ILE A 226 9.23 -21.33 -7.96
N SER A 227 9.67 -20.33 -7.20
CA SER A 227 9.59 -18.94 -7.64
C SER A 227 10.48 -18.64 -8.85
N LEU A 228 11.65 -19.26 -8.96
CA LEU A 228 12.49 -19.15 -10.15
C LEU A 228 11.78 -19.74 -11.39
N LEU A 229 11.13 -20.90 -11.25
CA LEU A 229 10.35 -21.50 -12.34
C LEU A 229 9.18 -20.59 -12.76
N ILE A 230 8.42 -20.06 -11.79
CA ILE A 230 7.31 -19.13 -12.07
C ILE A 230 7.79 -17.86 -12.79
N PHE A 231 8.99 -17.37 -12.44
CA PHE A 231 9.54 -16.13 -13.01
C PHE A 231 10.34 -16.34 -14.29
N LEU A 232 10.63 -17.59 -14.70
CA LEU A 232 11.39 -17.88 -15.89
C LEU A 232 10.84 -17.20 -17.16
N PRO A 233 9.53 -17.24 -17.46
CA PRO A 233 8.97 -16.51 -18.61
C PRO A 233 9.14 -15.00 -18.50
N ILE A 234 9.09 -14.45 -17.28
CA ILE A 234 9.28 -13.01 -17.02
C ILE A 234 10.74 -12.64 -17.27
N ILE A 235 11.69 -13.48 -16.83
CA ILE A 235 13.14 -13.29 -17.05
C ILE A 235 13.44 -13.28 -18.56
N ILE A 236 12.97 -14.30 -19.29
CA ILE A 236 13.13 -14.39 -20.74
C ILE A 236 12.58 -13.13 -21.43
N ARG A 237 11.36 -12.74 -21.10
CA ARG A 237 10.74 -11.53 -21.64
C ARG A 237 11.55 -10.26 -21.36
N ILE A 238 12.10 -10.09 -20.15
CA ILE A 238 12.91 -8.94 -19.78
C ILE A 238 14.19 -8.92 -20.63
N ILE A 239 14.91 -10.03 -20.75
CA ILE A 239 16.15 -10.14 -21.52
C ILE A 239 15.88 -9.86 -23.02
N THR A 240 14.85 -10.48 -23.59
CA THR A 240 14.45 -10.24 -24.99
C THR A 240 14.12 -8.77 -25.23
N LYS A 241 13.38 -8.12 -24.30
CA LYS A 241 13.05 -6.69 -24.43
C LYS A 241 14.29 -5.79 -24.28
N ILE A 242 15.25 -6.14 -23.44
CA ILE A 242 16.53 -5.41 -23.37
C ILE A 242 17.25 -5.49 -24.71
N PHE A 243 17.38 -6.70 -25.28
CA PHE A 243 18.04 -6.94 -26.54
C PHE A 243 17.37 -6.16 -27.70
N LEU A 244 16.07 -6.33 -27.88
CA LEU A 244 15.30 -5.65 -28.94
C LEU A 244 15.40 -4.12 -28.82
N ASN A 245 15.22 -3.56 -27.61
CA ASN A 245 15.28 -2.12 -27.42
C ASN A 245 16.70 -1.55 -27.59
N LYS A 246 17.73 -2.36 -27.40
CA LYS A 246 19.12 -1.99 -27.76
C LYS A 246 19.29 -1.90 -29.28
N LEU A 247 18.76 -2.87 -30.04
CA LEU A 247 18.81 -2.89 -31.51
C LEU A 247 18.07 -1.71 -32.13
N ILE A 248 16.82 -1.44 -31.71
CA ILE A 248 16.02 -0.34 -32.23
C ILE A 248 16.35 1.03 -31.59
N LYS A 249 17.41 1.09 -30.77
CA LYS A 249 17.89 2.30 -30.08
C LYS A 249 16.83 3.04 -29.25
N ASN A 250 15.82 2.32 -28.72
CA ASN A 250 14.80 2.91 -27.86
C ASN A 250 15.31 3.04 -26.42
N LYS A 251 15.98 4.16 -26.12
CA LYS A 251 16.63 4.43 -24.83
C LYS A 251 15.65 4.33 -23.64
N LYS A 252 14.45 4.93 -23.76
CA LYS A 252 13.44 4.95 -22.67
C LYS A 252 13.00 3.53 -22.27
N GLN A 253 12.66 2.69 -23.25
CA GLN A 253 12.26 1.31 -22.97
C GLN A 253 13.45 0.46 -22.50
N LEU A 254 14.65 0.70 -23.02
CA LEU A 254 15.86 0.03 -22.59
C LEU A 254 16.14 0.28 -21.10
N ILE A 255 16.07 1.54 -20.63
CA ILE A 255 16.24 1.89 -19.21
C ILE A 255 15.18 1.16 -18.37
N LYS A 256 13.90 1.23 -18.75
CA LYS A 256 12.80 0.55 -18.06
C LYS A 256 13.04 -0.95 -17.86
N TYR A 257 13.49 -1.67 -18.91
CA TYR A 257 13.71 -3.11 -18.80
C TYR A 257 15.01 -3.46 -18.07
N LYS A 258 16.06 -2.62 -18.17
CA LYS A 258 17.27 -2.75 -17.33
C LYS A 258 16.95 -2.57 -15.85
N THR A 259 16.13 -1.57 -15.50
CA THR A 259 15.66 -1.35 -14.13
C THR A 259 14.86 -2.54 -13.58
N ARG A 260 13.98 -3.14 -14.41
CA ARG A 260 13.28 -4.38 -14.04
C ARG A 260 14.22 -5.55 -13.84
N TYR A 261 15.22 -5.71 -14.71
CA TYR A 261 16.22 -6.75 -14.59
C TYR A 261 16.99 -6.61 -13.28
N ASP A 262 17.47 -5.40 -13.00
CA ASP A 262 18.23 -5.12 -11.78
C ASP A 262 17.41 -5.40 -10.51
N GLY A 263 16.19 -4.91 -10.41
CA GLY A 263 15.30 -5.18 -9.27
C GLY A 263 15.06 -6.67 -9.07
N LEU A 264 14.82 -7.42 -10.16
CA LEU A 264 14.61 -8.86 -10.09
C LEU A 264 15.84 -9.62 -9.62
N ILE A 265 17.01 -9.32 -10.19
CA ILE A 265 18.28 -9.98 -9.82
C ILE A 265 18.65 -9.69 -8.36
N ASN A 266 18.47 -8.45 -7.90
CA ASN A 266 18.68 -8.12 -6.49
C ASN A 266 17.77 -8.93 -5.56
N SER A 267 16.49 -9.10 -5.91
CA SER A 267 15.58 -9.94 -5.14
C SER A 267 15.94 -11.43 -5.15
N ILE A 268 16.37 -11.97 -6.30
CA ILE A 268 16.82 -13.37 -6.44
C ILE A 268 18.06 -13.63 -5.57
N LYS A 269 19.02 -12.69 -5.57
CA LYS A 269 20.23 -12.74 -4.75
C LYS A 269 19.95 -12.57 -3.25
N GLY A 270 18.77 -12.06 -2.88
CA GLY A 270 18.42 -11.79 -1.49
C GLY A 270 18.93 -10.44 -0.96
N ASN A 271 19.34 -9.55 -1.85
CA ASN A 271 19.74 -8.19 -1.49
C ASN A 271 18.56 -7.39 -0.97
N LYS A 272 18.83 -6.42 -0.10
CA LYS A 272 17.80 -5.52 0.45
C LYS A 272 17.10 -4.72 -0.65
N SER A 273 15.87 -4.31 -0.39
CA SER A 273 15.10 -3.37 -1.20
C SER A 273 15.70 -1.96 -1.03
N SER A 274 16.76 -1.64 -1.77
CA SER A 274 17.67 -0.52 -1.48
C SER A 274 17.50 0.72 -2.36
N LEU A 275 16.84 0.61 -3.52
CA LEU A 275 16.68 1.77 -4.40
C LEU A 275 15.78 2.82 -3.75
N ARG A 276 16.25 4.08 -3.71
CA ARG A 276 15.52 5.21 -3.10
C ARG A 276 15.17 6.26 -4.15
N PRO A 277 14.01 6.96 -3.99
CA PRO A 277 13.59 8.04 -4.87
C PRO A 277 14.45 9.29 -4.79
#